data_649c8ad0d6269f3d7502e9f22e44caad
#
_entry.id   649c8ad0d6269f3d7502e9f22e44caad
#
_cell.length_a   1.000
_cell.length_b   1.000
_cell.length_c   1.000
_cell.angle_alpha   90.00
_cell.angle_beta   90.00
_cell.angle_gamma   90.00
#
_symmetry.space_group_name_H-M   'P 1'
#
loop_
_entity.id
_entity.type
_entity.pdbx_description
1 polymer ?
#
loop_
_entity_poly.entity_id
_entity_poly.type
_entity_poly.pdbx_seq_one_letter_code
_entity_poly.pdbx_strand_id
1 'polypeptide(L)'
;MRDILFAAADIWMIAVGLICGVKVIRGQHNYLIGLEWIIMGVSGSNFLVYGVTKAGPDSLTHHIAFFLDAFSRSIGFTLILVLGLLVVTHRYKPTLRVEVGAFSLAAVLGFVLSEFADEIGTPGKVFFLITALATSGFLSYFAWRLREIGERAHAVWLLGATALNVVVASIYDFWRIPGDDADHTRFYILALFTWGLAMLVIYRAYAAFAAHDKRVGAGPDPVTPAPGIEIA
;
A
#
# COMPACT_ATOMS: atom_id res chain seq x y z
N MET A 1 -12.22 -22.54 -13.93
CA MET A 1 -10.86 -22.45 -13.36
C MET A 1 -10.39 -21.00 -13.19
N ARG A 2 -10.61 -20.10 -14.18
CA ARG A 2 -10.23 -18.68 -14.07
C ARG A 2 -10.96 -17.97 -12.92
N ASP A 3 -12.29 -18.16 -12.81
CA ASP A 3 -13.10 -17.53 -11.74
C ASP A 3 -12.65 -17.94 -10.35
N ILE A 4 -12.21 -19.19 -10.19
CA ILE A 4 -11.66 -19.69 -8.90
C ILE A 4 -10.33 -19.00 -8.59
N LEU A 5 -9.45 -18.83 -9.59
CA LEU A 5 -8.18 -18.14 -9.40
C LEU A 5 -8.38 -16.65 -9.11
N PHE A 6 -9.34 -16.02 -9.79
CA PHE A 6 -9.74 -14.63 -9.52
C PHE A 6 -10.23 -14.49 -8.08
N ALA A 7 -11.21 -15.30 -7.67
CA ALA A 7 -11.72 -15.26 -6.30
C ALA A 7 -10.64 -15.55 -5.26
N ALA A 8 -9.74 -16.49 -5.52
CA ALA A 8 -8.63 -16.79 -4.63
C ALA A 8 -7.63 -15.63 -4.49
N ALA A 9 -7.30 -14.95 -5.60
CA ALA A 9 -6.42 -13.79 -5.61
C ALA A 9 -7.05 -12.59 -4.88
N ASP A 10 -8.37 -12.40 -5.04
CA ASP A 10 -9.10 -11.33 -4.36
C ASP A 10 -9.23 -11.60 -2.86
N ILE A 11 -9.63 -12.81 -2.46
CA ILE A 11 -9.67 -13.23 -1.04
C ILE A 11 -8.29 -13.10 -0.39
N TRP A 12 -7.21 -13.44 -1.12
CA TRP A 12 -5.84 -13.21 -0.67
C TRP A 12 -5.58 -11.73 -0.37
N MET A 13 -5.89 -10.83 -1.31
CA MET A 13 -5.72 -9.39 -1.13
C MET A 13 -6.57 -8.86 0.03
N ILE A 14 -7.85 -9.26 0.11
CA ILE A 14 -8.76 -8.90 1.21
C ILE A 14 -8.18 -9.32 2.57
N ALA A 15 -7.80 -10.59 2.69
CA ALA A 15 -7.26 -11.12 3.95
C ALA A 15 -6.00 -10.39 4.40
N VAL A 16 -5.06 -10.16 3.48
CA VAL A 16 -3.84 -9.42 3.78
C VAL A 16 -4.15 -7.98 4.16
N GLY A 17 -5.00 -7.29 3.40
CA GLY A 17 -5.38 -5.90 3.67
C GLY A 17 -5.99 -5.74 5.07
N LEU A 18 -7.00 -6.53 5.39
CA LEU A 18 -7.68 -6.44 6.68
C LEU A 18 -6.79 -6.87 7.86
N ILE A 19 -6.09 -8.02 7.73
CA ILE A 19 -5.27 -8.56 8.82
C ILE A 19 -4.05 -7.67 9.08
N CYS A 20 -3.30 -7.30 8.02
CA CYS A 20 -2.11 -6.47 8.18
C CYS A 20 -2.49 -5.04 8.56
N GLY A 21 -3.58 -4.48 8.02
CA GLY A 21 -4.09 -3.17 8.41
C GLY A 21 -4.37 -3.07 9.91
N VAL A 22 -5.14 -4.03 10.45
CA VAL A 22 -5.43 -4.10 11.89
C VAL A 22 -4.14 -4.29 12.71
N LYS A 23 -3.19 -5.13 12.25
CA LYS A 23 -1.91 -5.34 12.94
C LYS A 23 -1.04 -4.09 12.96
N VAL A 24 -1.02 -3.30 11.89
CA VAL A 24 -0.31 -2.02 11.83
C VAL A 24 -0.92 -1.01 12.79
N ILE A 25 -2.24 -0.88 12.82
CA ILE A 25 -2.92 0.03 13.78
C ILE A 25 -2.61 -0.37 15.22
N ARG A 26 -2.84 -1.65 15.57
CA ARG A 26 -2.71 -2.12 16.96
C ARG A 26 -1.28 -2.24 17.44
N GLY A 27 -0.36 -2.67 16.57
CA GLY A 27 1.03 -2.97 16.96
C GLY A 27 2.00 -1.83 16.74
N GLN A 28 1.73 -0.96 15.77
CA GLN A 28 2.63 0.11 15.35
C GLN A 28 2.04 1.52 15.53
N HIS A 29 0.74 1.62 15.88
CA HIS A 29 -0.01 2.89 16.00
C HIS A 29 0.11 3.78 14.77
N ASN A 30 0.26 3.18 13.58
CA ASN A 30 0.34 3.88 12.31
C ASN A 30 -1.01 3.80 11.60
N TYR A 31 -1.83 4.84 11.80
CA TYR A 31 -3.18 4.90 11.23
C TYR A 31 -3.16 5.12 9.71
N LEU A 32 -2.16 5.82 9.18
CA LEU A 32 -2.03 6.07 7.74
C LEU A 32 -1.95 4.73 6.97
N ILE A 33 -0.92 3.94 7.23
CA ILE A 33 -0.74 2.65 6.56
C ILE A 33 -1.88 1.69 6.91
N GLY A 34 -2.27 1.64 8.19
CA GLY A 34 -3.27 0.67 8.65
C GLY A 34 -4.64 0.89 8.04
N LEU A 35 -5.12 2.14 7.95
CA LEU A 35 -6.41 2.45 7.35
C LEU A 35 -6.38 2.27 5.83
N GLU A 36 -5.28 2.66 5.15
CA GLU A 36 -5.14 2.43 3.71
C GLU A 36 -5.25 0.94 3.37
N TRP A 37 -4.60 0.06 4.13
CA TRP A 37 -4.73 -1.38 3.91
C TRP A 37 -6.12 -1.92 4.22
N ILE A 38 -6.81 -1.38 5.22
CA ILE A 38 -8.21 -1.73 5.48
C ILE A 38 -9.08 -1.28 4.30
N ILE A 39 -8.87 -0.07 3.77
CA ILE A 39 -9.57 0.42 2.57
C ILE A 39 -9.33 -0.50 1.37
N MET A 40 -8.09 -0.94 1.14
CA MET A 40 -7.78 -1.92 0.09
C MET A 40 -8.51 -3.25 0.30
N GLY A 41 -8.58 -3.75 1.54
CA GLY A 41 -9.35 -4.95 1.86
C GLY A 41 -10.86 -4.78 1.66
N VAL A 42 -11.42 -3.62 2.00
CA VAL A 42 -12.82 -3.28 1.74
C VAL A 42 -13.08 -3.13 0.24
N SER A 43 -12.15 -2.51 -0.50
CA SER A 43 -12.22 -2.39 -1.96
C SER A 43 -12.28 -3.76 -2.63
N GLY A 44 -11.39 -4.69 -2.26
CA GLY A 44 -11.44 -6.07 -2.74
C GLY A 44 -12.74 -6.76 -2.39
N SER A 45 -13.24 -6.61 -1.15
CA SER A 45 -14.52 -7.20 -0.74
C SER A 45 -15.68 -6.70 -1.61
N ASN A 46 -15.71 -5.41 -1.93
CA ASN A 46 -16.72 -4.85 -2.84
C ASN A 46 -16.52 -5.35 -4.27
N PHE A 47 -15.26 -5.47 -4.73
CA PHE A 47 -14.94 -5.97 -6.07
C PHE A 47 -15.33 -7.45 -6.24
N LEU A 48 -15.12 -8.27 -5.20
CA LEU A 48 -15.57 -9.66 -5.18
C LEU A 48 -17.12 -9.76 -5.30
N VAL A 49 -17.84 -8.94 -4.53
CA VAL A 49 -19.32 -8.88 -4.59
C VAL A 49 -19.77 -8.44 -5.99
N TYR A 50 -19.17 -7.39 -6.55
CA TYR A 50 -19.45 -6.90 -7.90
C TYR A 50 -19.25 -8.02 -8.95
N GLY A 51 -18.13 -8.73 -8.90
CA GLY A 51 -17.81 -9.81 -9.82
C GLY A 51 -18.75 -11.01 -9.69
N VAL A 52 -19.12 -11.41 -8.47
CA VAL A 52 -20.03 -12.55 -8.23
C VAL A 52 -21.47 -12.22 -8.61
N THR A 53 -21.94 -11.02 -8.31
CA THR A 53 -23.32 -10.59 -8.60
C THR A 53 -23.53 -10.23 -10.07
N LYS A 54 -22.43 -10.06 -10.83
CA LYS A 54 -22.44 -9.55 -12.22
C LYS A 54 -23.27 -8.26 -12.33
N ALA A 55 -23.14 -7.41 -11.33
CA ALA A 55 -23.87 -6.15 -11.26
C ALA A 55 -23.54 -5.26 -12.46
N GLY A 56 -24.57 -4.58 -13.01
CA GLY A 56 -24.37 -3.69 -14.15
C GLY A 56 -23.59 -2.43 -13.82
N PRO A 57 -23.19 -1.64 -14.83
CA PRO A 57 -22.40 -0.42 -14.65
C PRO A 57 -23.12 0.65 -13.79
N ASP A 58 -24.45 0.63 -13.75
CA ASP A 58 -25.22 1.58 -12.92
C ASP A 58 -25.38 1.11 -11.45
N SER A 59 -24.74 0.00 -11.07
CA SER A 59 -24.86 -0.52 -9.72
C SER A 59 -24.00 0.25 -8.73
N LEU A 60 -24.46 0.34 -7.47
CA LEU A 60 -23.71 0.96 -6.39
C LEU A 60 -22.33 0.30 -6.20
N THR A 61 -22.25 -1.02 -6.32
CA THR A 61 -21.00 -1.78 -6.21
C THR A 61 -19.99 -1.41 -7.29
N HIS A 62 -20.46 -1.10 -8.52
CA HIS A 62 -19.63 -0.61 -9.60
C HIS A 62 -19.03 0.77 -9.25
N HIS A 63 -19.87 1.74 -8.90
CA HIS A 63 -19.40 3.09 -8.53
C HIS A 63 -18.43 3.06 -7.36
N ILE A 64 -18.70 2.25 -6.32
CA ILE A 64 -17.79 2.09 -5.19
C ILE A 64 -16.46 1.46 -5.65
N ALA A 65 -16.48 0.45 -6.52
CA ALA A 65 -15.25 -0.18 -7.01
C ALA A 65 -14.37 0.82 -7.76
N PHE A 66 -14.95 1.60 -8.69
CA PHE A 66 -14.21 2.60 -9.44
C PHE A 66 -13.70 3.75 -8.57
N PHE A 67 -14.51 4.21 -7.62
CA PHE A 67 -14.07 5.23 -6.65
C PHE A 67 -12.89 4.74 -5.81
N LEU A 68 -12.97 3.54 -5.23
CA LEU A 68 -11.91 3.00 -4.37
C LEU A 68 -10.63 2.67 -5.16
N ASP A 69 -10.76 2.22 -6.41
CA ASP A 69 -9.63 2.05 -7.32
C ASP A 69 -8.94 3.40 -7.58
N ALA A 70 -9.70 4.41 -7.99
CA ALA A 70 -9.17 5.75 -8.25
C ALA A 70 -8.62 6.42 -6.98
N PHE A 71 -9.25 6.22 -5.81
CA PHE A 71 -8.76 6.68 -4.50
C PHE A 71 -7.35 6.16 -4.25
N SER A 72 -7.15 4.84 -4.30
CA SER A 72 -5.87 4.22 -3.98
C SER A 72 -4.81 4.50 -5.05
N ARG A 73 -5.16 4.45 -6.33
CA ARG A 73 -4.21 4.65 -7.44
C ARG A 73 -3.79 6.10 -7.64
N SER A 74 -4.60 7.07 -7.24
CA SER A 74 -4.25 8.49 -7.37
C SER A 74 -3.08 8.87 -6.45
N ILE A 75 -3.39 9.47 -5.34
CA ILE A 75 -2.40 9.83 -4.30
C ILE A 75 -2.62 9.04 -3.01
N GLY A 76 -3.70 8.26 -2.90
CA GLY A 76 -4.01 7.49 -1.71
C GLY A 76 -2.82 6.61 -1.33
N PHE A 77 -2.52 5.64 -2.15
CA PHE A 77 -1.38 4.75 -1.91
C PHE A 77 -0.04 5.49 -1.90
N THR A 78 0.15 6.50 -2.77
CA THR A 78 1.39 7.28 -2.81
C THR A 78 1.58 8.13 -1.56
N LEU A 79 0.65 9.05 -1.29
CA LEU A 79 0.80 10.03 -0.22
C LEU A 79 0.67 9.37 1.16
N ILE A 80 -0.37 8.56 1.34
CA ILE A 80 -0.67 7.92 2.64
C ILE A 80 0.41 6.92 3.02
N LEU A 81 0.86 6.09 2.07
CA LEU A 81 1.93 5.13 2.30
C LEU A 81 3.25 5.82 2.59
N VAL A 82 3.64 6.81 1.79
CA VAL A 82 4.90 7.55 1.99
C VAL A 82 4.91 8.24 3.34
N LEU A 83 3.85 8.98 3.70
CA LEU A 83 3.73 9.61 5.02
C LEU A 83 3.81 8.57 6.15
N GLY A 84 3.13 7.44 5.98
CA GLY A 84 3.16 6.34 6.94
C GLY A 84 4.54 5.69 7.08
N LEU A 85 5.31 5.55 6.00
CA LEU A 85 6.69 5.02 6.03
C LEU A 85 7.69 6.04 6.59
N LEU A 86 7.42 7.35 6.47
CA LEU A 86 8.24 8.39 7.11
C LEU A 86 8.23 8.29 8.63
N VAL A 87 7.20 7.69 9.24
CA VAL A 87 7.14 7.44 10.68
C VAL A 87 8.35 6.64 11.15
N VAL A 88 8.72 5.55 10.44
CA VAL A 88 9.88 4.72 10.83
C VAL A 88 11.18 5.20 10.22
N THR A 89 11.18 5.70 9.00
CA THR A 89 12.42 6.07 8.30
C THR A 89 12.99 7.40 8.76
N HIS A 90 12.15 8.34 9.16
CA HIS A 90 12.53 9.70 9.57
C HIS A 90 12.00 10.10 10.95
N ARG A 91 11.40 9.17 11.71
CA ARG A 91 10.76 9.44 13.01
C ARG A 91 9.72 10.56 12.93
N TYR A 92 9.12 10.72 11.74
CA TYR A 92 8.08 11.70 11.52
C TYR A 92 6.81 11.34 12.31
N LYS A 93 6.23 12.33 12.98
CA LYS A 93 4.98 12.17 13.75
C LYS A 93 3.89 12.99 13.05
N PRO A 94 3.09 12.38 12.17
CA PRO A 94 2.00 13.10 11.52
C PRO A 94 1.01 13.59 12.57
N THR A 95 0.51 14.81 12.37
CA THR A 95 -0.61 15.31 13.18
C THR A 95 -1.92 14.79 12.62
N LEU A 96 -2.97 14.73 13.43
CA LEU A 96 -4.30 14.32 12.98
C LEU A 96 -4.77 15.14 11.76
N ARG A 97 -4.39 16.43 11.68
CA ARG A 97 -4.73 17.29 10.54
C ARG A 97 -4.07 16.80 9.25
N VAL A 98 -2.82 16.34 9.32
CA VAL A 98 -2.09 15.79 8.17
C VAL A 98 -2.71 14.46 7.74
N GLU A 99 -3.03 13.59 8.70
CA GLU A 99 -3.68 12.30 8.41
C GLU A 99 -5.05 12.51 7.74
N VAL A 100 -5.93 13.29 8.36
CA VAL A 100 -7.26 13.60 7.80
C VAL A 100 -7.12 14.31 6.45
N GLY A 101 -6.19 15.27 6.33
CA GLY A 101 -5.93 15.98 5.07
C GLY A 101 -5.50 15.06 3.94
N ALA A 102 -4.62 14.09 4.21
CA ALA A 102 -4.16 13.12 3.22
C ALA A 102 -5.31 12.22 2.72
N PHE A 103 -6.13 11.68 3.63
CA PHE A 103 -7.30 10.87 3.25
C PHE A 103 -8.36 11.69 2.53
N SER A 104 -8.63 12.95 2.97
CA SER A 104 -9.59 13.83 2.31
C SER A 104 -9.15 14.19 0.89
N LEU A 105 -7.87 14.51 0.71
CA LEU A 105 -7.32 14.81 -0.61
C LEU A 105 -7.39 13.59 -1.54
N ALA A 106 -7.05 12.40 -1.04
CA ALA A 106 -7.17 11.16 -1.80
C ALA A 106 -8.63 10.87 -2.17
N ALA A 107 -9.59 11.11 -1.26
CA ALA A 107 -11.01 10.92 -1.52
C ALA A 107 -11.54 11.90 -2.60
N VAL A 108 -11.16 13.18 -2.53
CA VAL A 108 -11.55 14.18 -3.55
C VAL A 108 -10.98 13.82 -4.92
N LEU A 109 -9.69 13.47 -4.99
CA LEU A 109 -9.07 13.07 -6.25
C LEU A 109 -9.63 11.75 -6.78
N GLY A 110 -9.87 10.78 -5.89
CA GLY A 110 -10.51 9.52 -6.26
C GLY A 110 -11.89 9.75 -6.86
N PHE A 111 -12.70 10.61 -6.25
CA PHE A 111 -14.01 10.98 -6.77
C PHE A 111 -13.91 11.65 -8.15
N VAL A 112 -13.08 12.67 -8.30
CA VAL A 112 -12.92 13.39 -9.57
C VAL A 112 -12.42 12.45 -10.67
N LEU A 113 -11.43 11.61 -10.37
CA LEU A 113 -10.83 10.71 -11.37
C LEU A 113 -11.74 9.52 -11.72
N SER A 114 -12.66 9.12 -10.84
CA SER A 114 -13.65 8.08 -11.14
C SER A 114 -14.85 8.61 -11.91
N GLU A 115 -15.42 9.76 -11.49
CA GLU A 115 -16.62 10.31 -12.11
C GLU A 115 -16.34 10.95 -13.47
N PHE A 116 -15.17 11.54 -13.67
CA PHE A 116 -14.77 12.21 -14.91
C PHE A 116 -13.72 11.42 -15.70
N ALA A 117 -13.71 10.07 -15.54
CA ALA A 117 -12.69 9.21 -16.17
C ALA A 117 -12.65 9.32 -17.69
N ASP A 118 -13.83 9.39 -18.33
CA ASP A 118 -13.97 9.47 -19.78
C ASP A 118 -13.51 10.83 -20.32
N GLU A 119 -13.83 11.93 -19.63
CA GLU A 119 -13.42 13.30 -19.99
C GLU A 119 -11.93 13.51 -19.80
N ILE A 120 -11.37 12.97 -18.70
CA ILE A 120 -9.94 13.10 -18.40
C ILE A 120 -9.11 12.20 -19.33
N GLY A 121 -9.58 10.98 -19.62
CA GLY A 121 -8.97 10.08 -20.58
C GLY A 121 -7.48 9.76 -20.31
N THR A 122 -6.64 9.90 -21.35
CA THR A 122 -5.20 9.57 -21.27
C THR A 122 -4.42 10.33 -20.20
N PRO A 123 -4.62 11.63 -19.94
CA PRO A 123 -3.98 12.33 -18.82
C PRO A 123 -4.19 11.67 -17.46
N GLY A 124 -5.38 11.13 -17.17
CA GLY A 124 -5.67 10.40 -15.93
C GLY A 124 -4.85 9.11 -15.81
N LYS A 125 -4.76 8.34 -16.91
CA LYS A 125 -3.93 7.12 -16.98
C LYS A 125 -2.44 7.42 -16.74
N VAL A 126 -1.93 8.47 -17.35
CA VAL A 126 -0.54 8.92 -17.15
C VAL A 126 -0.31 9.37 -15.70
N PHE A 127 -1.27 10.08 -15.12
CA PHE A 127 -1.20 10.49 -13.71
C PHE A 127 -1.11 9.27 -12.78
N PHE A 128 -1.95 8.25 -12.96
CA PHE A 128 -1.86 7.01 -12.17
C PHE A 128 -0.51 6.29 -12.32
N LEU A 129 0.06 6.26 -13.52
CA LEU A 129 1.38 5.68 -13.73
C LEU A 129 2.48 6.49 -13.02
N ILE A 130 2.43 7.81 -13.09
CA ILE A 130 3.40 8.69 -12.41
C ILE A 130 3.34 8.49 -10.89
N THR A 131 2.16 8.43 -10.29
CA THR A 131 2.01 8.19 -8.85
C THR A 131 2.54 6.82 -8.44
N ALA A 132 2.27 5.78 -9.23
CA ALA A 132 2.81 4.44 -9.00
C ALA A 132 4.35 4.41 -9.08
N LEU A 133 4.95 5.10 -10.05
CA LEU A 133 6.41 5.22 -10.18
C LEU A 133 7.03 6.02 -9.03
N ALA A 134 6.38 7.10 -8.58
CA ALA A 134 6.82 7.87 -7.42
C ALA A 134 6.80 7.01 -6.14
N THR A 135 5.73 6.25 -5.92
CA THR A 135 5.64 5.27 -4.83
C THR A 135 6.76 4.24 -4.90
N SER A 136 7.01 3.70 -6.10
CA SER A 136 8.06 2.70 -6.33
C SER A 136 9.47 3.25 -6.06
N GLY A 137 9.71 4.51 -6.40
CA GLY A 137 10.94 5.23 -6.05
C GLY A 137 11.13 5.31 -4.53
N PHE A 138 10.07 5.67 -3.79
CA PHE A 138 10.15 5.72 -2.33
C PHE A 138 10.30 4.33 -1.69
N LEU A 139 9.62 3.31 -2.20
CA LEU A 139 9.79 1.93 -1.73
C LEU A 139 11.22 1.41 -1.98
N SER A 140 11.84 1.81 -3.09
CA SER A 140 13.25 1.50 -3.39
C SER A 140 14.19 2.19 -2.39
N TYR A 141 13.91 3.45 -2.04
CA TYR A 141 14.60 4.15 -0.96
C TYR A 141 14.42 3.43 0.38
N PHE A 142 13.20 3.00 0.71
CA PHE A 142 12.94 2.26 1.95
C PHE A 142 13.69 0.91 1.98
N ALA A 143 13.77 0.20 0.86
CA ALA A 143 14.57 -1.02 0.73
C ALA A 143 16.06 -0.76 0.95
N TRP A 144 16.59 0.37 0.46
CA TRP A 144 17.95 0.78 0.75
C TRP A 144 18.17 1.02 2.25
N ARG A 145 17.25 1.71 2.93
CA ARG A 145 17.28 1.92 4.39
C ARG A 145 17.25 0.61 5.18
N LEU A 146 16.46 -0.38 4.73
CA LEU A 146 16.46 -1.73 5.32
C LEU A 146 17.83 -2.42 5.20
N ARG A 147 18.52 -2.25 4.08
CA ARG A 147 19.87 -2.80 3.91
C ARG A 147 20.89 -2.16 4.86
N GLU A 148 20.80 -0.85 5.11
CA GLU A 148 21.68 -0.13 6.05
C GLU A 148 21.57 -0.68 7.47
N ILE A 149 20.36 -1.05 7.91
CA ILE A 149 20.13 -1.63 9.23
C ILE A 149 20.34 -3.16 9.29
N GLY A 150 20.83 -3.77 8.20
CA GLY A 150 21.13 -5.21 8.14
C GLY A 150 19.97 -6.11 7.71
N GLU A 151 18.77 -5.59 7.48
CA GLU A 151 17.56 -6.32 7.12
C GLU A 151 17.51 -6.63 5.60
N ARG A 152 18.56 -7.31 5.08
CA ARG A 152 18.76 -7.55 3.64
C ARG A 152 17.65 -8.38 2.99
N ALA A 153 17.15 -9.40 3.71
CA ALA A 153 16.08 -10.25 3.18
C ALA A 153 14.80 -9.44 2.93
N HIS A 154 14.38 -8.60 3.89
CA HIS A 154 13.23 -7.72 3.74
C HIS A 154 13.43 -6.71 2.61
N ALA A 155 14.64 -6.17 2.42
CA ALA A 155 14.96 -5.28 1.32
C ALA A 155 14.79 -5.96 -0.04
N VAL A 156 15.28 -7.20 -0.21
CA VAL A 156 15.15 -7.95 -1.47
C VAL A 156 13.69 -8.26 -1.79
N TRP A 157 12.92 -8.73 -0.80
CA TRP A 157 11.50 -8.98 -1.00
C TRP A 157 10.73 -7.72 -1.36
N LEU A 158 11.06 -6.59 -0.71
CA LEU A 158 10.44 -5.29 -0.99
C LEU A 158 10.74 -4.83 -2.42
N LEU A 159 11.99 -4.93 -2.89
CA LEU A 159 12.35 -4.60 -4.26
C LEU A 159 11.65 -5.51 -5.27
N GLY A 160 11.56 -6.81 -5.00
CA GLY A 160 10.84 -7.75 -5.86
C GLY A 160 9.35 -7.42 -5.97
N ALA A 161 8.68 -7.16 -4.85
CA ALA A 161 7.28 -6.74 -4.83
C ALA A 161 7.07 -5.38 -5.52
N THR A 162 7.98 -4.43 -5.33
CA THR A 162 7.96 -3.12 -6.00
C THR A 162 8.09 -3.28 -7.52
N ALA A 163 9.01 -4.11 -8.00
CA ALA A 163 9.16 -4.37 -9.43
C ALA A 163 7.90 -4.98 -10.05
N LEU A 164 7.25 -5.94 -9.36
CA LEU A 164 5.97 -6.49 -9.80
C LEU A 164 4.86 -5.42 -9.86
N ASN A 165 4.80 -4.52 -8.86
CA ASN A 165 3.84 -3.41 -8.88
C ASN A 165 4.08 -2.45 -10.04
N VAL A 166 5.34 -2.15 -10.39
CA VAL A 166 5.66 -1.33 -11.57
C VAL A 166 5.14 -2.00 -12.85
N VAL A 167 5.33 -3.32 -12.99
CA VAL A 167 4.78 -4.06 -14.14
C VAL A 167 3.26 -3.96 -14.18
N VAL A 168 2.57 -4.23 -13.07
CA VAL A 168 1.10 -4.12 -12.99
C VAL A 168 0.63 -2.71 -13.34
N ALA A 169 1.23 -1.67 -12.75
CA ALA A 169 0.87 -0.28 -13.03
C ALA A 169 1.10 0.11 -14.50
N SER A 170 2.17 -0.39 -15.11
CA SER A 170 2.51 -0.10 -16.51
C SER A 170 1.53 -0.73 -17.50
N ILE A 171 0.97 -1.89 -17.17
CA ILE A 171 0.04 -2.58 -18.09
C ILE A 171 -1.42 -2.23 -17.80
N TYR A 172 -1.75 -1.70 -16.63
CA TYR A 172 -3.14 -1.47 -16.17
C TYR A 172 -3.98 -0.70 -17.20
N ASP A 173 -3.52 0.45 -17.59
CA ASP A 173 -4.28 1.36 -18.45
C ASP A 173 -3.81 1.40 -19.91
N PHE A 174 -2.62 0.81 -20.18
CA PHE A 174 -1.94 0.98 -21.47
C PHE A 174 -1.85 -0.29 -22.31
N TRP A 175 -1.97 -1.47 -21.69
CA TRP A 175 -1.76 -2.70 -22.43
C TRP A 175 -2.64 -3.84 -21.94
N ARG A 176 -3.36 -4.46 -22.87
CA ARG A 176 -4.18 -5.61 -22.58
C ARG A 176 -3.36 -6.90 -22.69
N ILE A 177 -3.47 -7.78 -21.70
CA ILE A 177 -2.79 -9.07 -21.73
C ILE A 177 -3.33 -9.91 -22.90
N PRO A 178 -2.47 -10.44 -23.78
CA PRO A 178 -2.93 -11.26 -24.91
C PRO A 178 -3.76 -12.47 -24.45
N GLY A 179 -4.93 -12.63 -25.07
CA GLY A 179 -5.87 -13.69 -24.75
C GLY A 179 -6.65 -13.50 -23.45
N ASP A 180 -6.65 -12.29 -22.88
CA ASP A 180 -7.54 -11.94 -21.79
C ASP A 180 -8.97 -11.74 -22.28
N ASP A 181 -9.95 -12.00 -21.41
CA ASP A 181 -11.37 -11.81 -21.69
C ASP A 181 -11.80 -10.33 -21.63
N ALA A 182 -13.08 -10.06 -21.89
CA ALA A 182 -13.62 -8.70 -21.87
C ALA A 182 -13.48 -8.04 -20.49
N ASP A 183 -13.58 -8.84 -19.42
CA ASP A 183 -13.55 -8.40 -18.03
C ASP A 183 -12.12 -8.29 -17.47
N HIS A 184 -11.09 -8.48 -18.31
CA HIS A 184 -9.68 -8.42 -17.90
C HIS A 184 -9.31 -9.38 -16.75
N THR A 185 -9.93 -10.57 -16.69
CA THR A 185 -9.81 -11.51 -15.59
C THR A 185 -8.35 -11.91 -15.30
N ARG A 186 -7.52 -12.15 -16.35
CA ARG A 186 -6.09 -12.50 -16.17
C ARG A 186 -5.32 -11.35 -15.55
N PHE A 187 -5.58 -10.14 -16.00
CA PHE A 187 -4.95 -8.95 -15.45
C PHE A 187 -5.31 -8.80 -13.97
N TYR A 188 -6.59 -8.90 -13.60
CA TYR A 188 -7.00 -8.76 -12.20
C TYR A 188 -6.47 -9.87 -11.30
N ILE A 189 -6.35 -11.12 -11.77
CA ILE A 189 -5.67 -12.18 -11.01
C ILE A 189 -4.23 -11.76 -10.67
N LEU A 190 -3.49 -11.26 -11.65
CA LEU A 190 -2.11 -10.78 -11.45
C LEU A 190 -2.05 -9.58 -10.50
N ALA A 191 -2.93 -8.59 -10.72
CA ALA A 191 -2.95 -7.35 -9.96
C ALA A 191 -3.31 -7.59 -8.48
N LEU A 192 -4.40 -8.30 -8.21
CA LEU A 192 -4.88 -8.61 -6.86
C LEU A 192 -3.85 -9.41 -6.07
N PHE A 193 -3.24 -10.43 -6.71
CA PHE A 193 -2.16 -11.18 -6.08
C PHE A 193 -0.95 -10.30 -5.75
N THR A 194 -0.54 -9.45 -6.69
CA THR A 194 0.61 -8.55 -6.55
C THR A 194 0.36 -7.50 -5.46
N TRP A 195 -0.81 -6.90 -5.41
CA TRP A 195 -1.16 -5.92 -4.38
C TRP A 195 -1.22 -6.55 -2.98
N GLY A 196 -1.82 -7.73 -2.84
CA GLY A 196 -1.77 -8.49 -1.59
C GLY A 196 -0.35 -8.81 -1.15
N LEU A 197 0.50 -9.27 -2.09
CA LEU A 197 1.92 -9.53 -1.82
C LEU A 197 2.66 -8.27 -1.38
N ALA A 198 2.45 -7.14 -2.07
CA ALA A 198 3.07 -5.88 -1.73
C ALA A 198 2.70 -5.41 -0.32
N MET A 199 1.41 -5.42 0.02
CA MET A 199 0.95 -5.07 1.37
C MET A 199 1.60 -5.95 2.45
N LEU A 200 1.68 -7.27 2.24
CA LEU A 200 2.31 -8.18 3.18
C LEU A 200 3.81 -7.91 3.33
N VAL A 201 4.51 -7.71 2.22
CA VAL A 201 5.96 -7.46 2.21
C VAL A 201 6.28 -6.12 2.86
N ILE A 202 5.52 -5.05 2.53
CA ILE A 202 5.68 -3.73 3.15
C ILE A 202 5.41 -3.81 4.66
N TYR A 203 4.35 -4.52 5.08
CA TYR A 203 4.06 -4.74 6.51
C TYR A 203 5.24 -5.39 7.23
N ARG A 204 5.81 -6.47 6.67
CA ARG A 204 6.96 -7.17 7.26
C ARG A 204 8.21 -6.29 7.31
N ALA A 205 8.49 -5.57 6.24
CA ALA A 205 9.59 -4.63 6.16
C ALA A 205 9.46 -3.50 7.19
N TYR A 206 8.26 -2.94 7.32
CA TYR A 206 7.95 -1.92 8.33
C TYR A 206 8.16 -2.47 9.76
N ALA A 207 7.62 -3.66 10.05
CA ALA A 207 7.75 -4.28 11.36
C ALA A 207 9.21 -4.59 11.73
N ALA A 208 10.02 -5.04 10.76
CA ALA A 208 11.44 -5.29 10.93
C ALA A 208 12.20 -3.99 11.24
N PHE A 209 11.92 -2.91 10.50
CA PHE A 209 12.52 -1.60 10.72
C PHE A 209 12.15 -1.04 12.11
N ALA A 210 10.86 -1.09 12.47
CA ALA A 210 10.39 -0.63 13.77
C ALA A 210 10.98 -1.45 14.95
N ALA A 211 11.18 -2.76 14.77
CA ALA A 211 11.83 -3.61 15.76
C ALA A 211 13.32 -3.28 15.92
N HIS A 212 14.01 -2.94 14.83
CA HIS A 212 15.39 -2.47 14.87
C HIS A 212 15.49 -1.15 15.65
N ASP A 213 14.65 -0.17 15.35
CA ASP A 213 14.63 1.14 16.02
C ASP A 213 14.39 1.01 17.54
N LYS A 214 13.48 0.11 17.95
CA LYS A 214 13.24 -0.19 19.36
C LYS A 214 14.47 -0.79 20.02
N ARG A 215 15.19 -1.70 19.39
CA ARG A 215 16.41 -2.33 19.92
C ARG A 215 17.54 -1.31 20.09
N VAL A 216 17.73 -0.42 19.11
CA VAL A 216 18.77 0.62 19.16
C VAL A 216 18.42 1.71 20.19
N GLY A 217 17.14 2.07 20.30
CA GLY A 217 16.66 3.04 21.29
C GLY A 217 16.64 2.52 22.74
N ALA A 218 16.66 1.19 22.93
CA ALA A 218 16.76 0.53 24.23
C ALA A 218 18.20 0.15 24.61
N GLY A 219 19.21 0.68 23.88
CA GLY A 219 20.63 0.51 24.24
C GLY A 219 20.92 1.00 25.67
N PRO A 220 21.96 0.48 26.35
CA PRO A 220 22.22 0.82 27.74
C PRO A 220 22.30 2.34 27.91
N ASP A 221 21.62 2.85 28.94
CA ASP A 221 21.76 4.24 29.38
C ASP A 221 23.23 4.61 29.40
N PRO A 222 23.62 5.82 28.97
CA PRO A 222 25.01 6.26 29.10
C PRO A 222 25.42 6.05 30.56
N VAL A 223 26.43 5.22 30.69
CA VAL A 223 26.99 4.74 31.97
C VAL A 223 26.92 5.87 33.02
N THR A 224 26.11 5.69 34.04
CA THR A 224 26.19 6.50 35.26
C THR A 224 27.66 6.42 35.70
N PRO A 225 28.39 7.53 35.79
CA PRO A 225 29.77 7.49 36.26
C PRO A 225 29.78 6.76 37.62
N ALA A 226 30.66 5.78 37.77
CA ALA A 226 30.83 5.11 39.05
C ALA A 226 31.02 6.17 40.14
N PRO A 227 30.36 6.04 41.30
CA PRO A 227 30.56 6.97 42.40
C PRO A 227 32.05 7.04 42.70
N GLY A 228 32.61 8.28 42.68
CA GLY A 228 34.01 8.55 42.82
C GLY A 228 34.57 7.84 44.05
N ILE A 229 35.66 7.14 43.86
CA ILE A 229 36.53 6.73 44.97
C ILE A 229 37.14 8.03 45.53
N GLU A 230 36.59 8.53 46.61
CA GLU A 230 37.29 9.50 47.45
C GLU A 230 38.57 8.83 47.99
N ILE A 231 39.71 9.21 47.46
CA ILE A 231 41.01 8.89 48.02
C ILE A 231 41.26 9.91 49.13
N ALA A 232 41.23 9.44 50.36
CA ALA A 232 41.64 10.18 51.58
C ALA A 232 43.13 10.42 51.61
#